data_d96cf31112f04cc67419cbde76c2bceb
#
_entry.id   d96cf31112f04cc67419cbde76c2bceb
#
_cell.length_a   1.000
_cell.length_b   1.000
_cell.length_c   1.000
_cell.angle_alpha   90.00
_cell.angle_beta   90.00
_cell.angle_gamma   90.00
#
_symmetry.space_group_name_H-M   'P 1'
#
loop_
_entity.id
_entity.type
_entity.pdbx_description
1 polymer ?
#
loop_
_entity_poly.entity_id
_entity_poly.type
_entity_poly.pdbx_seq_one_letter_code
_entity_poly.pdbx_strand_id
1 'polypeptide(L)'
;MNIDLKKIGNNLTKARVRLQLDHPFWASISGRLEHSISTSVETAATDGTWVKYNPDFIAKLSMPETTFLIAHEAGHVALGHHLRCGDRDPELWNIACDYAVNWLLQQDGFVPPQGALIDPQYKDLSSEGIYERIKGQPNARKRPSFGKVQTPTKGDGQPLSPAEIKERETELKAAVTSAETAARLAGKLPAELARQLAEARKPRIPWTDILRTRVVSLSREDYSYRRPSRRSSGEIVLPSLRTERPPKVAVLVDTSGSVSQSDLDQALAEIGEAAAITRLPVVVGAVDTQFHGWSEYEEGGKAPRLSGGGGTDFSDAFDSLTEEEASDIGLVVFITDGCTSSWGRCPDQDLIWVISPSDTSIKPPFGEVLYPN
;
A
#
# COMPACT_ATOMS: atom_id res chain seq x y z
N MET A 1 -31.73 -30.62 10.25
CA MET A 1 -31.16 -31.71 9.44
C MET A 1 -29.87 -32.18 10.10
N ASN A 2 -29.76 -33.50 10.32
CA ASN A 2 -28.50 -34.03 10.90
C ASN A 2 -27.45 -34.05 9.76
N ILE A 3 -26.51 -33.15 9.77
CA ILE A 3 -25.50 -33.05 8.72
C ILE A 3 -24.45 -34.14 8.95
N ASP A 4 -24.23 -34.95 7.93
CA ASP A 4 -23.16 -35.95 7.93
C ASP A 4 -21.79 -35.28 7.76
N LEU A 5 -21.13 -35.02 8.89
CA LEU A 5 -19.78 -34.40 8.91
C LEU A 5 -18.74 -35.22 8.13
N LYS A 6 -18.90 -36.55 8.05
CA LYS A 6 -18.03 -37.42 7.26
C LYS A 6 -18.18 -37.15 5.76
N LYS A 7 -19.43 -36.94 5.30
CA LYS A 7 -19.73 -36.58 3.93
C LYS A 7 -19.13 -35.20 3.57
N ILE A 8 -19.26 -34.22 4.48
CA ILE A 8 -18.66 -32.89 4.30
C ILE A 8 -17.14 -33.00 4.21
N GLY A 9 -16.47 -33.70 5.12
CA GLY A 9 -15.03 -33.92 5.08
C GLY A 9 -14.56 -34.57 3.76
N ASN A 10 -15.31 -35.56 3.27
CA ASN A 10 -15.02 -36.19 1.98
C ASN A 10 -15.17 -35.22 0.81
N ASN A 11 -16.19 -34.33 0.85
CA ASN A 11 -16.38 -33.31 -0.20
C ASN A 11 -15.22 -32.30 -0.21
N LEU A 12 -14.82 -31.83 0.95
CA LEU A 12 -13.65 -30.92 1.08
C LEU A 12 -12.35 -31.59 0.57
N THR A 13 -12.15 -32.86 0.91
CA THR A 13 -10.99 -33.62 0.41
C THR A 13 -11.01 -33.75 -1.11
N LYS A 14 -12.16 -34.11 -1.70
CA LYS A 14 -12.30 -34.19 -3.17
C LYS A 14 -12.06 -32.84 -3.85
N ALA A 15 -12.59 -31.76 -3.28
CA ALA A 15 -12.42 -30.41 -3.80
C ALA A 15 -10.93 -29.98 -3.75
N ARG A 16 -10.21 -30.32 -2.67
CA ARG A 16 -8.75 -30.05 -2.56
C ARG A 16 -7.92 -30.84 -3.58
N VAL A 17 -8.27 -32.12 -3.82
CA VAL A 17 -7.63 -32.93 -4.86
C VAL A 17 -7.86 -32.32 -6.24
N ARG A 18 -9.10 -31.88 -6.51
CA ARG A 18 -9.44 -31.19 -7.76
C ARG A 18 -8.66 -29.90 -7.93
N LEU A 19 -8.57 -29.09 -6.86
CA LEU A 19 -7.78 -27.87 -6.84
C LEU A 19 -6.30 -28.16 -7.19
N GLN A 20 -5.75 -29.25 -6.66
CA GLN A 20 -4.34 -29.63 -6.93
C GLN A 20 -4.11 -30.03 -8.37
N LEU A 21 -5.08 -30.71 -9.00
CA LEU A 21 -5.00 -31.14 -10.39
C LEU A 21 -5.18 -30.00 -11.37
N ASP A 22 -6.11 -29.09 -11.09
CA ASP A 22 -6.53 -28.06 -12.03
C ASP A 22 -5.85 -26.71 -11.80
N HIS A 23 -5.60 -26.32 -10.54
CA HIS A 23 -5.11 -25.01 -10.13
C HIS A 23 -3.95 -25.12 -9.09
N PRO A 24 -2.76 -25.54 -9.50
CA PRO A 24 -1.64 -25.88 -8.59
C PRO A 24 -1.14 -24.69 -7.75
N PHE A 25 -1.30 -23.45 -8.21
CA PHE A 25 -0.98 -22.26 -7.40
C PHE A 25 -1.82 -22.21 -6.13
N TRP A 26 -3.15 -22.22 -6.28
CA TRP A 26 -4.09 -22.14 -5.18
C TRP A 26 -4.01 -23.35 -4.27
N ALA A 27 -3.77 -24.51 -4.85
CA ALA A 27 -3.56 -25.75 -4.10
C ALA A 27 -2.30 -25.70 -3.22
N SER A 28 -1.22 -25.11 -3.72
CA SER A 28 0.03 -24.95 -2.97
C SER A 28 -0.14 -24.03 -1.76
N ILE A 29 -0.87 -22.93 -1.92
CA ILE A 29 -1.21 -22.04 -0.80
C ILE A 29 -2.15 -22.75 0.20
N SER A 30 -3.26 -23.30 -0.30
CA SER A 30 -4.24 -24.03 0.53
C SER A 30 -3.62 -25.20 1.30
N GLY A 31 -2.65 -25.91 0.70
CA GLY A 31 -1.97 -27.03 1.32
C GLY A 31 -1.10 -26.70 2.54
N ARG A 32 -0.83 -25.42 2.77
CA ARG A 32 -0.09 -24.91 3.94
C ARG A 32 -0.98 -24.59 5.13
N LEU A 33 -2.30 -24.57 4.91
CA LEU A 33 -3.27 -24.18 5.90
C LEU A 33 -3.83 -25.42 6.63
N GLU A 34 -4.16 -25.25 7.90
CA GLU A 34 -4.88 -26.26 8.67
C GLU A 34 -6.36 -26.16 8.38
N HIS A 35 -6.94 -27.21 7.79
CA HIS A 35 -8.35 -27.25 7.42
C HIS A 35 -9.21 -27.92 8.51
N SER A 36 -10.26 -27.25 8.95
CA SER A 36 -11.18 -27.78 9.96
C SER A 36 -12.64 -27.44 9.65
N ILE A 37 -13.54 -28.26 10.16
CA ILE A 37 -14.99 -28.02 10.10
C ILE A 37 -15.40 -27.41 11.43
N SER A 38 -16.12 -26.28 11.39
CA SER A 38 -16.54 -25.59 12.60
C SER A 38 -17.86 -24.84 12.38
N THR A 39 -18.74 -24.89 13.37
CA THR A 39 -19.96 -24.08 13.43
C THR A 39 -19.73 -22.67 13.98
N SER A 40 -18.48 -22.33 14.37
CA SER A 40 -18.12 -21.01 14.89
C SER A 40 -18.04 -19.91 13.82
N VAL A 41 -18.09 -20.29 12.54
CA VAL A 41 -18.10 -19.38 11.39
C VAL A 41 -19.41 -19.53 10.62
N GLU A 42 -19.87 -18.47 9.96
CA GLU A 42 -21.12 -18.52 9.18
C GLU A 42 -20.97 -19.25 7.85
N THR A 43 -19.83 -19.06 7.18
CA THR A 43 -19.50 -19.64 5.88
C THR A 43 -18.13 -20.32 5.91
N ALA A 44 -17.08 -19.55 5.75
CA ALA A 44 -15.69 -19.94 5.96
C ALA A 44 -14.93 -18.78 6.62
N ALA A 45 -13.73 -19.04 7.15
CA ALA A 45 -12.83 -18.00 7.65
C ALA A 45 -11.40 -18.49 7.66
N THR A 46 -10.45 -17.55 7.50
CA THR A 46 -9.01 -17.78 7.59
C THR A 46 -8.31 -16.67 8.35
N ASP A 47 -7.20 -17.01 9.03
CA ASP A 47 -6.26 -16.09 9.66
C ASP A 47 -4.85 -16.13 9.02
N GLY A 48 -4.73 -16.88 7.93
CA GLY A 48 -3.47 -17.14 7.27
C GLY A 48 -2.72 -18.40 7.72
N THR A 49 -3.15 -19.05 8.80
CA THR A 49 -2.58 -20.33 9.29
C THR A 49 -3.58 -21.47 9.21
N TRP A 50 -4.85 -21.19 9.41
CA TRP A 50 -5.93 -22.15 9.32
C TRP A 50 -7.07 -21.67 8.45
N VAL A 51 -7.91 -22.61 8.02
CA VAL A 51 -9.22 -22.36 7.40
C VAL A 51 -10.29 -23.17 8.12
N LYS A 52 -11.35 -22.50 8.54
CA LYS A 52 -12.54 -23.11 9.13
C LYS A 52 -13.70 -23.04 8.16
N TYR A 53 -14.46 -24.13 8.05
CA TYR A 53 -15.61 -24.22 7.14
C TYR A 53 -16.86 -24.56 7.92
N ASN A 54 -17.94 -23.83 7.69
CA ASN A 54 -19.24 -24.15 8.24
C ASN A 54 -19.87 -25.35 7.50
N PRO A 55 -20.23 -26.42 8.19
CA PRO A 55 -20.78 -27.61 7.55
C PRO A 55 -22.14 -27.38 6.88
N ASP A 56 -23.02 -26.51 7.46
CA ASP A 56 -24.30 -26.14 6.88
C ASP A 56 -24.16 -25.36 5.57
N PHE A 57 -23.11 -24.55 5.46
CA PHE A 57 -22.80 -23.81 4.25
C PHE A 57 -22.25 -24.76 3.17
N ILE A 58 -21.22 -25.57 3.49
CA ILE A 58 -20.63 -26.54 2.54
C ILE A 58 -21.69 -27.54 2.01
N ALA A 59 -22.64 -27.95 2.84
CA ALA A 59 -23.69 -28.87 2.41
C ALA A 59 -24.57 -28.33 1.25
N LYS A 60 -24.63 -27.03 1.08
CA LYS A 60 -25.42 -26.37 0.04
C LYS A 60 -24.63 -26.13 -1.28
N LEU A 61 -23.30 -26.26 -1.23
CA LEU A 61 -22.45 -26.02 -2.35
C LEU A 61 -22.28 -27.24 -3.24
N SER A 62 -22.26 -27.01 -4.54
CA SER A 62 -21.81 -28.01 -5.52
C SER A 62 -20.29 -28.24 -5.39
N MET A 63 -19.76 -29.25 -6.05
CA MET A 63 -18.32 -29.52 -6.03
C MET A 63 -17.48 -28.38 -6.64
N PRO A 64 -17.84 -27.78 -7.79
CA PRO A 64 -17.13 -26.60 -8.30
C PRO A 64 -17.16 -25.42 -7.33
N GLU A 65 -18.29 -25.12 -6.70
CA GLU A 65 -18.42 -24.04 -5.73
C GLU A 65 -17.63 -24.32 -4.45
N THR A 66 -17.56 -25.59 -3.99
CA THR A 66 -16.70 -25.98 -2.86
C THR A 66 -15.21 -25.77 -3.24
N THR A 67 -14.82 -26.08 -4.47
CA THR A 67 -13.46 -25.85 -4.96
C THR A 67 -13.15 -24.36 -5.02
N PHE A 68 -14.10 -23.54 -5.50
CA PHE A 68 -14.01 -22.09 -5.47
C PHE A 68 -13.79 -21.56 -4.04
N LEU A 69 -14.59 -22.03 -3.07
CA LEU A 69 -14.48 -21.56 -1.68
C LEU A 69 -13.10 -21.84 -1.09
N ILE A 70 -12.53 -23.02 -1.35
CA ILE A 70 -11.18 -23.37 -0.88
C ILE A 70 -10.13 -22.44 -1.54
N ALA A 71 -10.26 -22.18 -2.84
CA ALA A 71 -9.38 -21.25 -3.55
C ALA A 71 -9.55 -19.80 -3.08
N HIS A 72 -10.76 -19.39 -2.69
CA HIS A 72 -11.09 -18.08 -2.15
C HIS A 72 -10.35 -17.83 -0.82
N GLU A 73 -10.43 -18.76 0.13
CA GLU A 73 -9.68 -18.66 1.38
C GLU A 73 -8.16 -18.64 1.14
N ALA A 74 -7.67 -19.47 0.20
CA ALA A 74 -6.27 -19.45 -0.21
C ALA A 74 -5.89 -18.09 -0.89
N GLY A 75 -6.82 -17.47 -1.60
CA GLY A 75 -6.67 -16.16 -2.21
C GLY A 75 -6.45 -15.04 -1.18
N HIS A 76 -7.24 -15.04 -0.11
CA HIS A 76 -7.03 -14.11 0.98
C HIS A 76 -5.63 -14.24 1.59
N VAL A 77 -5.15 -15.47 1.75
CA VAL A 77 -3.81 -15.71 2.27
C VAL A 77 -2.74 -15.28 1.27
N ALA A 78 -2.85 -15.69 0.00
CA ALA A 78 -1.87 -15.36 -1.04
C ALA A 78 -1.69 -13.85 -1.23
N LEU A 79 -2.77 -13.08 -1.11
CA LEU A 79 -2.76 -11.62 -1.20
C LEU A 79 -2.44 -10.93 0.13
N GLY A 80 -2.23 -11.66 1.22
CA GLY A 80 -1.86 -11.12 2.52
C GLY A 80 -2.95 -10.31 3.22
N HIS A 81 -4.23 -10.50 2.89
CA HIS A 81 -5.33 -9.70 3.40
C HIS A 81 -5.45 -9.71 4.94
N HIS A 82 -5.10 -10.84 5.57
CA HIS A 82 -5.07 -11.01 7.02
C HIS A 82 -4.00 -10.17 7.73
N LEU A 83 -2.96 -9.71 7.01
CA LEU A 83 -1.87 -8.87 7.53
C LEU A 83 -2.06 -7.38 7.19
N ARG A 84 -2.94 -7.06 6.24
CA ARG A 84 -3.03 -5.74 5.61
C ARG A 84 -4.24 -4.92 6.03
N CYS A 85 -5.05 -5.38 6.98
CA CYS A 85 -6.24 -4.65 7.43
C CYS A 85 -5.88 -3.29 8.02
N GLY A 86 -4.84 -3.22 8.87
CA GLY A 86 -4.45 -1.99 9.56
C GLY A 86 -5.60 -1.40 10.36
N ASP A 87 -5.75 -0.08 10.30
CA ASP A 87 -6.81 0.69 11.00
C ASP A 87 -8.14 0.74 10.22
N ARG A 88 -8.29 -0.02 9.14
CA ARG A 88 -9.51 -0.05 8.32
C ARG A 88 -10.65 -0.75 9.06
N ASP A 89 -11.88 -0.37 8.70
CA ASP A 89 -13.07 -1.09 9.17
C ASP A 89 -13.02 -2.56 8.69
N PRO A 90 -13.01 -3.56 9.60
CA PRO A 90 -12.79 -4.95 9.22
C PRO A 90 -13.88 -5.54 8.33
N GLU A 91 -15.14 -5.08 8.47
CA GLU A 91 -16.25 -5.58 7.65
C GLU A 91 -16.13 -5.04 6.21
N LEU A 92 -15.86 -3.75 6.06
CA LEU A 92 -15.64 -3.15 4.73
C LEU A 92 -14.37 -3.67 4.09
N TRP A 93 -13.31 -3.89 4.88
CA TRP A 93 -12.07 -4.50 4.39
C TRP A 93 -12.32 -5.90 3.84
N ASN A 94 -13.06 -6.73 4.57
CA ASN A 94 -13.42 -8.07 4.10
C ASN A 94 -14.18 -8.03 2.77
N ILE A 95 -15.17 -7.14 2.64
CA ILE A 95 -15.93 -6.96 1.39
C ILE A 95 -15.02 -6.51 0.23
N ALA A 96 -14.10 -5.59 0.47
CA ALA A 96 -13.15 -5.14 -0.54
C ALA A 96 -12.22 -6.29 -1.00
N CYS A 97 -11.72 -7.07 -0.05
CA CYS A 97 -10.90 -8.25 -0.30
C CYS A 97 -11.66 -9.32 -1.10
N ASP A 98 -12.93 -9.54 -0.80
CA ASP A 98 -13.78 -10.49 -1.52
C ASP A 98 -13.94 -10.09 -2.99
N TYR A 99 -14.18 -8.81 -3.28
CA TYR A 99 -14.24 -8.34 -4.67
C TYR A 99 -12.93 -8.63 -5.42
N ALA A 100 -11.79 -8.37 -4.80
CA ALA A 100 -10.48 -8.61 -5.42
C ALA A 100 -10.22 -10.10 -5.67
N VAL A 101 -10.43 -10.95 -4.66
CA VAL A 101 -10.22 -12.40 -4.77
C VAL A 101 -11.18 -13.04 -5.75
N ASN A 102 -12.47 -12.72 -5.65
CA ASN A 102 -13.50 -13.32 -6.51
C ASN A 102 -13.27 -12.98 -7.98
N TRP A 103 -12.86 -11.74 -8.27
CA TRP A 103 -12.50 -11.34 -9.62
C TRP A 103 -11.35 -12.20 -10.17
N LEU A 104 -10.27 -12.34 -9.40
CA LEU A 104 -9.12 -13.18 -9.77
C LEU A 104 -9.50 -14.62 -10.07
N LEU A 105 -10.28 -15.24 -9.18
CA LEU A 105 -10.73 -16.62 -9.33
C LEU A 105 -11.65 -16.81 -10.53
N GLN A 106 -12.52 -15.83 -10.80
CA GLN A 106 -13.36 -15.87 -11.99
C GLN A 106 -12.54 -15.83 -13.27
N GLN A 107 -11.47 -15.00 -13.32
CA GLN A 107 -10.55 -14.96 -14.46
C GLN A 107 -9.76 -16.27 -14.61
N ASP A 108 -9.50 -16.98 -13.53
CA ASP A 108 -8.85 -18.31 -13.52
C ASP A 108 -9.83 -19.47 -13.82
N GLY A 109 -11.07 -19.16 -14.19
CA GLY A 109 -12.07 -20.13 -14.63
C GLY A 109 -12.82 -20.86 -13.53
N PHE A 110 -12.75 -20.41 -12.29
CA PHE A 110 -13.55 -20.95 -11.20
C PHE A 110 -15.03 -20.57 -11.34
N VAL A 111 -15.89 -21.43 -10.79
CA VAL A 111 -17.34 -21.21 -10.75
C VAL A 111 -17.72 -20.65 -9.36
N PRO A 112 -18.03 -19.35 -9.26
CA PRO A 112 -18.40 -18.75 -8.00
C PRO A 112 -19.79 -19.22 -7.53
N PRO A 113 -20.03 -19.34 -6.19
CA PRO A 113 -21.35 -19.55 -5.65
C PRO A 113 -22.30 -18.38 -5.97
N GLN A 114 -23.61 -18.66 -5.96
CA GLN A 114 -24.60 -17.61 -6.16
C GLN A 114 -24.49 -16.53 -5.07
N GLY A 115 -24.39 -15.26 -5.48
CA GLY A 115 -24.24 -14.12 -4.57
C GLY A 115 -22.79 -13.75 -4.25
N ALA A 116 -21.80 -14.38 -4.89
CA ALA A 116 -20.40 -13.94 -4.79
C ALA A 116 -20.25 -12.48 -5.23
N LEU A 117 -19.46 -11.72 -4.47
CA LEU A 117 -19.19 -10.31 -4.77
C LEU A 117 -18.26 -10.21 -5.98
N ILE A 118 -18.84 -9.94 -7.14
CA ILE A 118 -18.11 -9.75 -8.39
C ILE A 118 -18.70 -8.54 -9.11
N ASP A 119 -17.85 -7.54 -9.40
CA ASP A 119 -18.27 -6.33 -10.09
C ASP A 119 -17.14 -5.84 -10.99
N PRO A 120 -17.38 -5.74 -12.32
CA PRO A 120 -16.37 -5.29 -13.27
C PRO A 120 -15.81 -3.89 -13.01
N GLN A 121 -16.54 -3.03 -12.27
CA GLN A 121 -16.06 -1.69 -11.93
C GLN A 121 -14.82 -1.71 -11.02
N TYR A 122 -14.56 -2.83 -10.33
CA TYR A 122 -13.41 -3.02 -9.45
C TYR A 122 -12.28 -3.81 -10.12
N LYS A 123 -12.42 -4.08 -11.42
CA LYS A 123 -11.37 -4.72 -12.20
C LYS A 123 -10.04 -3.97 -12.04
N ASP A 124 -8.97 -4.71 -11.92
CA ASP A 124 -7.58 -4.20 -11.83
C ASP A 124 -7.29 -3.31 -10.60
N LEU A 125 -8.22 -3.21 -9.66
CA LEU A 125 -8.00 -2.49 -8.41
C LEU A 125 -7.42 -3.40 -7.32
N SER A 126 -6.56 -2.82 -6.48
CA SER A 126 -6.14 -3.46 -5.23
C SER A 126 -7.29 -3.49 -4.22
N SER A 127 -7.18 -4.34 -3.20
CA SER A 127 -8.16 -4.38 -2.11
C SER A 127 -8.28 -3.02 -1.40
N GLU A 128 -7.19 -2.27 -1.27
CA GLU A 128 -7.16 -0.91 -0.74
C GLU A 128 -7.95 0.06 -1.63
N GLY A 129 -7.70 0.02 -2.94
CA GLY A 129 -8.42 0.86 -3.91
C GLY A 129 -9.92 0.57 -3.94
N ILE A 130 -10.31 -0.70 -3.78
CA ILE A 130 -11.74 -1.08 -3.66
C ILE A 130 -12.31 -0.57 -2.33
N TYR A 131 -11.57 -0.72 -1.22
CA TYR A 131 -11.98 -0.24 0.10
C TYR A 131 -12.31 1.26 0.07
N GLU A 132 -11.41 2.08 -0.46
CA GLU A 132 -11.64 3.54 -0.56
C GLU A 132 -12.89 3.88 -1.38
N ARG A 133 -13.17 3.13 -2.46
CA ARG A 133 -14.38 3.33 -3.28
C ARG A 133 -15.69 2.92 -2.60
N ILE A 134 -15.66 1.90 -1.73
CA ILE A 134 -16.88 1.42 -1.05
C ILE A 134 -17.12 2.07 0.30
N LYS A 135 -16.12 2.64 0.94
CA LYS A 135 -16.14 3.24 2.28
C LYS A 135 -17.24 4.28 2.47
N GLY A 136 -17.54 5.08 1.44
CA GLY A 136 -18.60 6.10 1.48
C GLY A 136 -19.95 5.64 0.93
N GLN A 137 -20.08 4.39 0.48
CA GLN A 137 -21.31 3.93 -0.17
C GLN A 137 -22.40 3.54 0.85
N PRO A 138 -23.66 4.00 0.66
CA PRO A 138 -24.76 3.52 1.47
C PRO A 138 -24.92 2.00 1.36
N ASN A 139 -25.13 1.33 2.50
CA ASN A 139 -25.30 -0.12 2.57
C ASN A 139 -24.11 -0.98 2.13
N ALA A 140 -22.88 -0.45 2.01
CA ALA A 140 -21.71 -1.24 1.68
C ALA A 140 -21.52 -2.44 2.63
N ARG A 141 -21.69 -2.24 3.95
CA ARG A 141 -21.60 -3.28 5.00
C ARG A 141 -22.66 -4.39 4.90
N LYS A 142 -23.76 -4.18 4.18
CA LYS A 142 -24.84 -5.18 4.05
C LYS A 142 -24.61 -6.17 2.91
N ARG A 143 -23.50 -6.06 2.19
CA ARG A 143 -23.19 -6.97 1.09
C ARG A 143 -22.81 -8.34 1.63
N PRO A 144 -23.32 -9.43 1.05
CA PRO A 144 -22.98 -10.77 1.50
C PRO A 144 -21.49 -11.06 1.23
N SER A 145 -20.82 -11.64 2.21
CA SER A 145 -19.43 -12.09 2.09
C SER A 145 -19.38 -13.60 2.30
N PHE A 146 -18.59 -14.34 1.52
CA PHE A 146 -18.48 -15.79 1.62
C PHE A 146 -17.31 -16.27 2.47
N GLY A 147 -16.36 -15.42 2.73
CA GLY A 147 -15.24 -15.66 3.60
C GLY A 147 -15.16 -14.60 4.69
N LYS A 148 -14.44 -14.87 5.75
CA LYS A 148 -14.11 -13.88 6.75
C LYS A 148 -12.62 -13.91 7.03
N VAL A 149 -11.94 -12.83 6.67
CA VAL A 149 -10.53 -12.64 6.98
C VAL A 149 -10.41 -12.19 8.42
N GLN A 150 -9.66 -12.96 9.21
CA GLN A 150 -9.34 -12.60 10.59
C GLN A 150 -7.90 -12.16 10.70
N THR A 151 -7.66 -11.13 11.49
CA THR A 151 -6.30 -10.74 11.84
C THR A 151 -5.67 -11.84 12.69
N PRO A 152 -4.47 -12.32 12.34
CA PRO A 152 -3.81 -13.36 13.11
C PRO A 152 -3.48 -12.88 14.52
N THR A 153 -3.70 -13.77 15.49
CA THR A 153 -3.40 -13.51 16.89
C THR A 153 -2.39 -14.53 17.40
N LYS A 154 -1.74 -14.23 18.52
CA LYS A 154 -0.95 -15.20 19.28
C LYS A 154 -1.85 -16.29 19.85
N GLY A 155 -1.28 -17.41 20.26
CA GLY A 155 -2.03 -18.53 20.88
C GLY A 155 -2.81 -18.13 22.12
N ASP A 156 -2.50 -17.01 22.77
CA ASP A 156 -3.20 -16.39 23.90
C ASP A 156 -4.25 -15.34 23.47
N GLY A 157 -4.47 -15.15 22.16
CA GLY A 157 -5.42 -14.20 21.60
C GLY A 157 -4.93 -12.75 21.53
N GLN A 158 -3.68 -12.47 21.89
CA GLN A 158 -3.10 -11.13 21.75
C GLN A 158 -2.71 -10.83 20.29
N PRO A 159 -2.71 -9.55 19.86
CA PRO A 159 -2.25 -9.18 18.53
C PRO A 159 -0.76 -9.48 18.36
N LEU A 160 -0.35 -9.75 17.13
CA LEU A 160 1.05 -9.93 16.76
C LEU A 160 1.83 -8.62 16.91
N SER A 161 3.08 -8.73 17.33
CA SER A 161 4.01 -7.59 17.32
C SER A 161 4.44 -7.24 15.88
N PRO A 162 4.94 -6.03 15.61
CA PRO A 162 5.44 -5.64 14.28
C PRO A 162 6.52 -6.58 13.74
N ALA A 163 7.38 -7.13 14.61
CA ALA A 163 8.41 -8.10 14.22
C ALA A 163 7.81 -9.43 13.76
N GLU A 164 6.80 -9.94 14.48
CA GLU A 164 6.09 -11.17 14.12
C GLU A 164 5.27 -11.00 12.82
N ILE A 165 4.68 -9.81 12.61
CA ILE A 165 3.99 -9.49 11.35
C ILE A 165 4.99 -9.54 10.19
N LYS A 166 6.16 -8.91 10.32
CA LYS A 166 7.21 -8.90 9.29
C LYS A 166 7.76 -10.31 8.99
N GLU A 167 7.88 -11.14 10.01
CA GLU A 167 8.26 -12.56 9.83
C GLU A 167 7.21 -13.31 9.01
N ARG A 168 5.92 -13.17 9.36
CA ARG A 168 4.80 -13.76 8.61
C ARG A 168 4.72 -13.28 7.17
N GLU A 169 4.97 -12.00 6.93
CA GLU A 169 5.03 -11.46 5.56
C GLU A 169 6.16 -12.08 4.75
N THR A 170 7.32 -12.31 5.39
CA THR A 170 8.47 -12.94 4.73
C THR A 170 8.18 -14.40 4.39
N GLU A 171 7.57 -15.15 5.31
CA GLU A 171 7.12 -16.52 5.10
C GLU A 171 6.07 -16.59 3.97
N LEU A 172 5.12 -15.68 3.96
CA LEU A 172 4.09 -15.59 2.93
C LEU A 172 4.70 -15.32 1.56
N LYS A 173 5.63 -14.37 1.44
CA LYS A 173 6.35 -14.08 0.19
C LYS A 173 7.07 -15.31 -0.34
N ALA A 174 7.75 -16.06 0.51
CA ALA A 174 8.41 -17.31 0.14
C ALA A 174 7.40 -18.37 -0.32
N ALA A 175 6.26 -18.50 0.38
CA ALA A 175 5.19 -19.43 0.04
C ALA A 175 4.58 -19.13 -1.33
N VAL A 176 4.25 -17.86 -1.60
CA VAL A 176 3.69 -17.40 -2.87
C VAL A 176 4.68 -17.61 -4.02
N THR A 177 5.99 -17.34 -3.79
CA THR A 177 7.04 -17.58 -4.79
C THR A 177 7.17 -19.06 -5.15
N SER A 178 7.10 -19.94 -4.14
CA SER A 178 7.13 -21.38 -4.34
C SER A 178 5.90 -21.87 -5.11
N ALA A 179 4.71 -21.38 -4.75
CA ALA A 179 3.45 -21.74 -5.41
C ALA A 179 3.42 -21.28 -6.88
N GLU A 180 3.92 -20.09 -7.17
CA GLU A 180 4.04 -19.58 -8.55
C GLU A 180 4.98 -20.43 -9.37
N THR A 181 6.14 -20.76 -8.83
CA THR A 181 7.12 -21.61 -9.51
C THR A 181 6.52 -22.98 -9.87
N ALA A 182 5.82 -23.61 -8.91
CA ALA A 182 5.15 -24.88 -9.13
C ALA A 182 4.05 -24.77 -10.22
N ALA A 183 3.23 -23.73 -10.19
CA ALA A 183 2.18 -23.51 -11.18
C ALA A 183 2.75 -23.21 -12.58
N ARG A 184 3.84 -22.46 -12.65
CA ARG A 184 4.55 -22.16 -13.91
C ARG A 184 5.16 -23.41 -14.54
N LEU A 185 5.80 -24.26 -13.74
CA LEU A 185 6.35 -25.55 -14.20
C LEU A 185 5.25 -26.49 -14.69
N ALA A 186 4.07 -26.43 -14.08
CA ALA A 186 2.90 -27.20 -14.52
C ALA A 186 2.20 -26.60 -15.76
N GLY A 187 2.63 -25.43 -16.26
CA GLY A 187 1.98 -24.72 -17.37
C GLY A 187 0.57 -24.21 -17.03
N LYS A 188 0.26 -24.02 -15.74
CA LYS A 188 -1.06 -23.69 -15.20
C LYS A 188 -1.06 -22.41 -14.33
N LEU A 189 -0.15 -21.47 -14.63
CA LEU A 189 -0.17 -20.17 -13.96
C LEU A 189 -1.01 -19.19 -14.80
N PRO A 190 -2.13 -18.67 -14.29
CA PRO A 190 -2.95 -17.70 -15.00
C PRO A 190 -2.18 -16.42 -15.30
N ALA A 191 -2.34 -15.86 -16.50
CA ALA A 191 -1.61 -14.67 -16.92
C ALA A 191 -1.92 -13.45 -16.03
N GLU A 192 -3.18 -13.29 -15.62
CA GLU A 192 -3.61 -12.22 -14.73
C GLU A 192 -2.99 -12.35 -13.33
N LEU A 193 -3.00 -13.55 -12.76
CA LEU A 193 -2.33 -13.82 -11.48
C LEU A 193 -0.83 -13.56 -11.59
N ALA A 194 -0.17 -14.01 -12.68
CA ALA A 194 1.24 -13.74 -12.91
C ALA A 194 1.55 -12.24 -12.97
N ARG A 195 0.68 -11.45 -13.62
CA ARG A 195 0.78 -9.98 -13.69
C ARG A 195 0.68 -9.35 -12.30
N GLN A 196 -0.31 -9.73 -11.49
CA GLN A 196 -0.51 -9.18 -10.16
C GLN A 196 0.62 -9.57 -9.19
N LEU A 197 1.11 -10.81 -9.28
CA LEU A 197 2.27 -11.25 -8.49
C LEU A 197 3.55 -10.51 -8.89
N ALA A 198 3.75 -10.25 -10.19
CA ALA A 198 4.87 -9.47 -10.68
C ALA A 198 4.80 -8.00 -10.21
N GLU A 199 3.61 -7.41 -10.23
CA GLU A 199 3.38 -6.05 -9.72
C GLU A 199 3.64 -5.95 -8.21
N ALA A 200 3.14 -6.92 -7.43
CA ALA A 200 3.37 -6.99 -5.98
C ALA A 200 4.86 -7.21 -5.61
N ARG A 201 5.68 -7.69 -6.54
CA ARG A 201 7.12 -7.92 -6.34
C ARG A 201 8.01 -6.79 -6.78
N LYS A 202 7.48 -5.81 -7.52
CA LYS A 202 8.28 -4.62 -7.81
C LYS A 202 8.83 -4.11 -6.49
N PRO A 203 10.15 -3.93 -6.37
CA PRO A 203 10.73 -3.42 -5.15
C PRO A 203 10.09 -2.06 -4.88
N ARG A 204 9.21 -2.00 -3.92
CA ARG A 204 8.70 -0.75 -3.39
C ARG A 204 9.78 -0.28 -2.44
N ILE A 205 10.70 0.53 -2.95
CA ILE A 205 11.60 1.27 -2.08
C ILE A 205 10.65 2.12 -1.22
N PRO A 206 10.72 2.01 0.11
CA PRO A 206 9.90 2.84 0.97
C PRO A 206 10.11 4.29 0.56
N TRP A 207 9.06 4.97 0.15
CA TRP A 207 9.14 6.37 -0.29
C TRP A 207 9.80 7.25 0.78
N THR A 208 9.64 6.90 2.05
CA THR A 208 10.30 7.51 3.20
C THR A 208 11.82 7.39 3.14
N ASP A 209 12.38 6.24 2.73
CA ASP A 209 13.83 6.06 2.58
C ASP A 209 14.39 6.91 1.43
N ILE A 210 13.61 7.11 0.35
CA ILE A 210 14.00 8.00 -0.74
C ILE A 210 14.02 9.45 -0.25
N LEU A 211 12.96 9.90 0.42
CA LEU A 211 12.89 11.25 1.01
C LEU A 211 14.06 11.48 1.96
N ARG A 212 14.27 10.57 2.91
CA ARG A 212 15.41 10.66 3.85
C ARG A 212 16.74 10.75 3.14
N THR A 213 16.96 9.93 2.11
CA THR A 213 18.20 9.94 1.31
C THR A 213 18.38 11.28 0.60
N ARG A 214 17.32 11.84 0.02
CA ARG A 214 17.37 13.16 -0.67
C ARG A 214 17.64 14.29 0.30
N VAL A 215 16.95 14.34 1.44
CA VAL A 215 17.20 15.36 2.47
C VAL A 215 18.63 15.27 3.01
N VAL A 216 19.15 14.05 3.21
CA VAL A 216 20.55 13.87 3.64
C VAL A 216 21.55 14.27 2.56
N SER A 217 21.25 14.06 1.27
CA SER A 217 22.14 14.44 0.18
C SER A 217 22.30 15.96 0.07
N LEU A 218 21.25 16.73 0.30
CA LEU A 218 21.30 18.20 0.30
C LEU A 218 22.35 18.76 1.29
N SER A 219 22.56 18.08 2.41
CA SER A 219 23.54 18.54 3.40
C SER A 219 25.00 18.34 2.97
N ARG A 220 25.25 17.63 1.86
CA ARG A 220 26.59 17.18 1.43
C ARG A 220 27.11 17.87 0.17
N GLU A 221 26.33 18.71 -0.50
CA GLU A 221 26.64 19.11 -1.90
C GLU A 221 27.53 20.33 -2.09
N ASP A 222 28.01 21.04 -1.04
CA ASP A 222 28.88 22.18 -1.26
C ASP A 222 30.34 21.99 -0.83
N TYR A 223 31.21 21.79 -1.81
CA TYR A 223 32.66 21.90 -1.65
C TYR A 223 33.11 23.35 -1.84
N SER A 224 33.57 24.00 -0.78
CA SER A 224 34.12 25.36 -0.84
C SER A 224 35.63 25.36 -0.67
N TYR A 225 36.33 26.11 -1.55
CA TYR A 225 37.75 26.39 -1.44
C TYR A 225 38.04 27.64 -0.57
N ARG A 226 37.02 28.38 -0.12
CA ARG A 226 37.20 29.59 0.73
C ARG A 226 37.89 29.30 2.05
N ARG A 227 37.68 28.11 2.61
CA ARG A 227 38.44 27.61 3.76
C ARG A 227 38.89 26.19 3.41
N PRO A 228 40.22 25.97 3.20
CA PRO A 228 40.73 24.65 2.88
C PRO A 228 40.42 23.64 3.99
N SER A 229 40.18 22.39 3.59
CA SER A 229 40.05 21.28 4.49
C SER A 229 41.24 21.16 5.42
N ARG A 230 41.06 20.76 6.67
CA ARG A 230 42.16 20.46 7.61
C ARG A 230 43.10 19.34 7.10
N ARG A 231 42.70 18.64 6.04
CA ARG A 231 43.51 17.61 5.37
C ARG A 231 44.37 18.15 4.24
N SER A 232 44.30 19.48 3.96
CA SER A 232 45.20 20.14 3.02
C SER A 232 46.63 20.06 3.56
N SER A 233 47.56 19.61 2.74
CA SER A 233 48.97 19.52 3.10
C SER A 233 49.85 20.09 1.96
N GLY A 234 50.70 21.06 2.27
CA GLY A 234 51.65 21.64 1.34
C GLY A 234 50.99 22.31 0.13
N GLU A 235 51.33 21.86 -1.06
CA GLU A 235 50.85 22.42 -2.33
C GLU A 235 49.42 21.95 -2.72
N ILE A 236 48.86 20.99 -1.99
CA ILE A 236 47.51 20.41 -2.30
C ILE A 236 46.48 21.07 -1.40
N VAL A 237 45.68 21.97 -1.96
CA VAL A 237 44.54 22.59 -1.31
C VAL A 237 43.31 21.76 -1.59
N LEU A 238 42.76 21.12 -0.57
CA LEU A 238 41.52 20.37 -0.65
C LEU A 238 40.33 21.23 -0.25
N PRO A 239 39.19 21.17 -0.96
CA PRO A 239 38.01 21.91 -0.58
C PRO A 239 37.44 21.37 0.74
N SER A 240 36.81 22.24 1.51
CA SER A 240 36.01 21.83 2.67
C SER A 240 34.54 21.79 2.32
N LEU A 241 33.82 20.82 2.87
CA LEU A 241 32.35 20.78 2.87
C LEU A 241 31.86 21.86 3.84
N ARG A 242 31.34 22.96 3.31
CA ARG A 242 30.68 23.96 4.14
C ARG A 242 29.76 24.82 3.29
N THR A 243 28.47 24.69 3.57
CA THR A 243 27.44 25.59 3.05
C THR A 243 27.40 26.84 3.94
N GLU A 244 27.48 28.04 3.39
CA GLU A 244 27.37 29.30 4.15
C GLU A 244 25.95 29.48 4.68
N ARG A 245 24.93 28.98 3.96
CA ARG A 245 23.55 28.83 4.41
C ARG A 245 23.09 27.44 4.05
N PRO A 246 22.62 26.62 5.04
CA PRO A 246 22.09 25.32 4.71
C PRO A 246 20.82 25.50 3.86
N PRO A 247 20.64 24.71 2.79
CA PRO A 247 19.43 24.76 2.01
C PRO A 247 18.22 24.38 2.86
N LYS A 248 17.07 24.98 2.54
CA LYS A 248 15.79 24.62 3.16
C LYS A 248 15.14 23.49 2.41
N VAL A 249 14.36 22.68 3.12
CA VAL A 249 13.42 21.71 2.53
C VAL A 249 12.02 22.33 2.57
N ALA A 250 11.40 22.49 1.41
CA ALA A 250 10.04 22.98 1.31
C ALA A 250 9.08 21.80 1.15
N VAL A 251 8.00 21.78 1.92
CA VAL A 251 6.91 20.82 1.77
C VAL A 251 5.66 21.57 1.31
N LEU A 252 5.23 21.33 0.10
CA LEU A 252 3.99 21.85 -0.45
C LEU A 252 2.90 20.81 -0.28
N VAL A 253 1.75 21.20 0.26
CA VAL A 253 0.63 20.32 0.53
C VAL A 253 -0.59 20.82 -0.21
N ASP A 254 -1.13 19.93 -1.05
CA ASP A 254 -2.42 20.13 -1.67
C ASP A 254 -3.53 19.98 -0.62
N THR A 255 -4.29 21.04 -0.44
CA THR A 255 -5.38 21.10 0.53
C THR A 255 -6.76 20.89 -0.08
N SER A 256 -6.85 20.39 -1.31
CA SER A 256 -8.10 20.14 -2.05
C SER A 256 -8.98 18.99 -1.50
N GLY A 257 -8.82 18.61 -0.23
CA GLY A 257 -9.74 17.73 0.50
C GLY A 257 -9.59 16.22 0.23
N SER A 258 -8.75 15.79 -0.68
CA SER A 258 -8.54 14.40 -1.08
C SER A 258 -7.25 13.79 -0.52
N VAL A 259 -6.31 14.62 -0.06
CA VAL A 259 -5.08 14.14 0.61
C VAL A 259 -5.40 13.67 2.03
N SER A 260 -4.95 12.45 2.36
CA SER A 260 -5.14 11.88 3.69
C SER A 260 -4.29 12.62 4.72
N GLN A 261 -4.90 13.03 5.85
CA GLN A 261 -4.17 13.64 6.97
C GLN A 261 -3.07 12.72 7.50
N SER A 262 -3.28 11.41 7.47
CA SER A 262 -2.27 10.44 7.93
C SER A 262 -1.03 10.42 7.03
N ASP A 263 -1.18 10.56 5.71
CA ASP A 263 -0.06 10.56 4.78
C ASP A 263 0.73 11.87 4.90
N LEU A 264 0.03 12.98 5.14
CA LEU A 264 0.66 14.26 5.43
C LEU A 264 1.49 14.20 6.73
N ASP A 265 0.88 13.70 7.82
CA ASP A 265 1.54 13.60 9.12
C ASP A 265 2.76 12.67 9.05
N GLN A 266 2.66 11.56 8.29
CA GLN A 266 3.76 10.65 8.06
C GLN A 266 4.89 11.31 7.23
N ALA A 267 4.57 12.00 6.15
CA ALA A 267 5.56 12.69 5.32
C ALA A 267 6.30 13.77 6.12
N LEU A 268 5.56 14.58 6.88
CA LEU A 268 6.15 15.62 7.72
C LEU A 268 7.03 15.05 8.84
N ALA A 269 6.63 13.92 9.43
CA ALA A 269 7.43 13.25 10.46
C ALA A 269 8.76 12.75 9.89
N GLU A 270 8.75 12.07 8.73
CA GLU A 270 9.96 11.56 8.06
C GLU A 270 10.90 12.68 7.58
N ILE A 271 10.32 13.73 7.00
CA ILE A 271 11.10 14.91 6.57
C ILE A 271 11.66 15.62 7.79
N GLY A 272 10.87 15.80 8.85
CA GLY A 272 11.31 16.42 10.10
C GLY A 272 12.45 15.67 10.77
N GLU A 273 12.35 14.33 10.87
CA GLU A 273 13.42 13.48 11.42
C GLU A 273 14.70 13.59 10.58
N ALA A 274 14.59 13.49 9.24
CA ALA A 274 15.74 13.60 8.36
C ALA A 274 16.37 15.00 8.41
N ALA A 275 15.56 16.05 8.48
CA ALA A 275 16.01 17.44 8.59
C ALA A 275 16.70 17.71 9.94
N ALA A 276 16.19 17.15 11.05
CA ALA A 276 16.82 17.25 12.37
C ALA A 276 18.21 16.62 12.41
N ILE A 277 18.38 15.43 11.80
CA ILE A 277 19.68 14.76 11.68
C ILE A 277 20.68 15.64 10.87
N THR A 278 20.21 16.29 9.81
CA THR A 278 21.03 17.11 8.91
C THR A 278 21.10 18.58 9.33
N ARG A 279 20.28 19.01 10.29
CA ARG A 279 20.10 20.41 10.72
C ARG A 279 19.63 21.32 9.60
N LEU A 280 18.80 20.81 8.70
CA LEU A 280 18.18 21.57 7.63
C LEU A 280 16.86 22.19 8.11
N PRO A 281 16.59 23.48 7.86
CA PRO A 281 15.30 24.06 8.16
C PRO A 281 14.23 23.53 7.19
N VAL A 282 13.03 23.29 7.73
CA VAL A 282 11.88 22.83 6.96
C VAL A 282 10.81 23.92 6.94
N VAL A 283 10.25 24.20 5.78
CA VAL A 283 9.12 25.11 5.60
C VAL A 283 7.96 24.36 4.94
N VAL A 284 6.74 24.68 5.35
CA VAL A 284 5.52 24.04 4.83
C VAL A 284 4.63 25.10 4.22
N GLY A 285 4.11 24.85 3.03
CA GLY A 285 3.17 25.70 2.31
C GLY A 285 1.90 24.92 1.93
N ALA A 286 0.76 25.56 2.06
CA ALA A 286 -0.53 25.02 1.63
C ALA A 286 -0.89 25.58 0.24
N VAL A 287 -1.45 24.72 -0.59
CA VAL A 287 -1.86 25.04 -1.97
C VAL A 287 -3.24 24.47 -2.25
N ASP A 288 -4.11 25.29 -2.81
CA ASP A 288 -5.36 24.85 -3.46
C ASP A 288 -5.45 25.48 -4.86
N THR A 289 -6.29 26.48 -5.08
CA THR A 289 -6.26 27.35 -6.27
C THR A 289 -5.30 28.53 -6.09
N GLN A 290 -4.75 28.72 -4.90
CA GLN A 290 -3.82 29.77 -4.54
C GLN A 290 -2.77 29.22 -3.57
N PHE A 291 -1.62 29.85 -3.51
CA PHE A 291 -0.61 29.57 -2.52
C PHE A 291 -0.85 30.40 -1.24
N HIS A 292 -0.91 29.72 -0.09
CA HIS A 292 -1.25 30.35 1.19
C HIS A 292 -0.02 30.80 2.02
N GLY A 293 1.16 30.83 1.42
CA GLY A 293 2.39 31.27 2.09
C GLY A 293 3.14 30.16 2.80
N TRP A 294 4.36 30.47 3.23
CA TRP A 294 5.27 29.55 3.92
C TRP A 294 5.13 29.66 5.43
N SER A 295 5.19 28.52 6.13
CA SER A 295 5.24 28.42 7.58
C SER A 295 6.46 27.58 7.98
N GLU A 296 7.21 27.98 8.99
CA GLU A 296 8.32 27.17 9.53
C GLU A 296 7.76 25.93 10.24
N TYR A 297 8.42 24.80 10.06
CA TYR A 297 8.08 23.56 10.71
C TYR A 297 9.13 23.19 11.75
N GLU A 298 8.72 23.05 13.01
CA GLU A 298 9.56 22.60 14.10
C GLU A 298 9.36 21.09 14.32
N GLU A 299 10.45 20.37 14.58
CA GLU A 299 10.43 18.93 14.87
C GLU A 299 9.47 18.59 16.03
N GLY A 300 8.57 17.62 15.80
CA GLY A 300 7.53 17.25 16.76
C GLY A 300 6.38 18.27 16.88
N GLY A 301 6.40 19.34 16.09
CA GLY A 301 5.30 20.28 15.94
C GLY A 301 4.10 19.62 15.27
N LYS A 302 2.89 20.13 15.59
CA LYS A 302 1.72 19.74 14.79
C LYS A 302 1.86 20.34 13.40
N ALA A 303 1.48 19.55 12.39
CA ALA A 303 1.32 20.09 11.03
C ALA A 303 0.54 21.42 11.10
N PRO A 304 1.02 22.48 10.43
CA PRO A 304 0.28 23.73 10.40
C PRO A 304 -1.14 23.43 9.92
N ARG A 305 -2.13 24.11 10.50
CA ARG A 305 -3.52 23.99 10.04
C ARG A 305 -3.57 24.53 8.63
N LEU A 306 -3.64 23.63 7.69
CA LEU A 306 -3.74 23.98 6.28
C LEU A 306 -5.21 24.36 6.03
N SER A 307 -5.43 25.58 5.56
CA SER A 307 -6.74 26.07 5.14
C SER A 307 -6.80 26.00 3.62
N GLY A 308 -7.81 25.35 3.09
CA GLY A 308 -8.08 25.23 1.66
C GLY A 308 -9.42 24.57 1.44
N GLY A 309 -9.88 24.43 0.21
CA GLY A 309 -11.19 23.82 -0.10
C GLY A 309 -11.73 24.18 -1.47
N GLY A 310 -10.92 24.77 -2.32
CA GLY A 310 -11.21 25.09 -3.72
C GLY A 310 -10.82 24.01 -4.72
N GLY A 311 -10.78 24.35 -5.98
CA GLY A 311 -10.16 23.53 -7.03
C GLY A 311 -8.63 23.44 -6.83
N THR A 312 -7.92 22.80 -7.76
CA THR A 312 -6.48 22.58 -7.64
C THR A 312 -5.72 23.20 -8.82
N ASP A 313 -4.85 24.18 -8.54
CA ASP A 313 -3.91 24.76 -9.48
C ASP A 313 -2.57 25.02 -8.76
N PHE A 314 -1.49 24.44 -9.27
CA PHE A 314 -0.18 24.51 -8.63
C PHE A 314 0.69 25.64 -9.13
N SER A 315 0.23 26.45 -10.09
CA SER A 315 1.01 27.50 -10.73
C SER A 315 1.53 28.52 -9.72
N ASP A 316 0.66 29.04 -8.84
CA ASP A 316 1.03 30.05 -7.83
C ASP A 316 2.08 29.51 -6.85
N ALA A 317 2.00 28.21 -6.50
CA ALA A 317 2.99 27.59 -5.62
C ALA A 317 4.38 27.55 -6.24
N PHE A 318 4.48 27.20 -7.53
CA PHE A 318 5.76 27.19 -8.23
C PHE A 318 6.28 28.59 -8.53
N ASP A 319 5.41 29.55 -8.77
CA ASP A 319 5.81 30.95 -8.93
C ASP A 319 6.38 31.51 -7.62
N SER A 320 5.87 31.11 -6.46
CA SER A 320 6.41 31.50 -5.15
C SER A 320 7.84 30.99 -4.90
N LEU A 321 8.25 29.90 -5.57
CA LEU A 321 9.61 29.37 -5.47
C LEU A 321 10.65 30.23 -6.21
N THR A 322 10.19 31.13 -7.09
CA THR A 322 11.08 32.08 -7.80
C THR A 322 11.33 33.38 -7.02
N GLU A 323 10.61 33.57 -5.91
CA GLU A 323 10.77 34.76 -5.06
C GLU A 323 12.07 34.71 -4.25
N GLU A 324 12.58 35.89 -3.88
CA GLU A 324 13.86 36.02 -3.15
C GLU A 324 13.84 35.27 -1.80
N GLU A 325 12.67 35.18 -1.15
CA GLU A 325 12.44 34.46 0.11
C GLU A 325 12.58 32.93 -0.03
N ALA A 326 12.38 32.39 -1.22
CA ALA A 326 12.49 30.97 -1.54
C ALA A 326 13.86 30.59 -2.13
N SER A 327 14.78 31.53 -2.29
CA SER A 327 16.10 31.33 -2.91
C SER A 327 16.98 30.29 -2.17
N ASP A 328 16.71 30.07 -0.89
CA ASP A 328 17.44 29.11 -0.05
C ASP A 328 16.82 27.67 -0.12
N ILE A 329 15.74 27.47 -0.87
CA ILE A 329 15.09 26.14 -1.00
C ILE A 329 15.89 25.28 -1.96
N GLY A 330 16.39 24.13 -1.48
CA GLY A 330 17.15 23.17 -2.27
C GLY A 330 16.34 21.96 -2.71
N LEU A 331 15.29 21.60 -1.95
CA LEU A 331 14.40 20.49 -2.26
C LEU A 331 12.96 20.89 -1.99
N VAL A 332 12.09 20.57 -2.94
CA VAL A 332 10.64 20.71 -2.82
C VAL A 332 10.02 19.31 -2.77
N VAL A 333 9.23 19.04 -1.75
CA VAL A 333 8.40 17.83 -1.64
C VAL A 333 6.95 18.27 -1.77
N PHE A 334 6.27 17.83 -2.82
CA PHE A 334 4.89 18.18 -3.10
C PHE A 334 3.96 16.99 -2.83
N ILE A 335 3.06 17.11 -1.87
CA ILE A 335 2.09 16.07 -1.48
C ILE A 335 0.74 16.43 -2.09
N THR A 336 0.21 15.58 -2.97
CA THR A 336 -1.06 15.79 -3.70
C THR A 336 -1.69 14.46 -4.09
N ASP A 337 -2.99 14.47 -4.39
CA ASP A 337 -3.66 13.34 -5.05
C ASP A 337 -3.49 13.38 -6.58
N GLY A 338 -2.88 14.45 -7.12
CA GLY A 338 -2.64 14.61 -8.54
C GLY A 338 -3.85 15.01 -9.37
N CYS A 339 -4.99 15.28 -8.75
CA CYS A 339 -6.20 15.77 -9.43
C CYS A 339 -6.13 17.27 -9.64
N THR A 340 -5.28 17.71 -10.56
CA THR A 340 -5.06 19.14 -10.85
C THR A 340 -5.43 19.49 -12.28
N SER A 341 -5.87 20.73 -12.49
CA SER A 341 -6.07 21.33 -13.82
C SER A 341 -4.76 21.87 -14.42
N SER A 342 -3.78 22.21 -13.56
CA SER A 342 -2.50 22.76 -13.96
C SER A 342 -1.37 22.28 -13.03
N TRP A 343 -0.33 21.70 -13.61
CA TRP A 343 0.88 21.30 -12.90
C TRP A 343 1.86 22.44 -12.63
N GLY A 344 1.56 23.63 -13.14
CA GLY A 344 2.46 24.76 -13.03
C GLY A 344 3.73 24.63 -13.88
N ARG A 345 4.73 25.47 -13.57
CA ARG A 345 6.01 25.51 -14.23
C ARG A 345 7.03 24.67 -13.47
N CYS A 346 7.91 23.95 -14.20
CA CYS A 346 9.02 23.23 -13.59
C CYS A 346 9.92 24.19 -12.79
N PRO A 347 10.10 23.99 -11.48
CA PRO A 347 10.99 24.82 -10.68
C PRO A 347 12.46 24.50 -10.97
N ASP A 348 13.37 25.41 -10.59
CA ASP A 348 14.82 25.17 -10.67
C ASP A 348 15.33 24.25 -9.54
N GLN A 349 14.55 24.11 -8.47
CA GLN A 349 14.84 23.26 -7.31
C GLN A 349 14.57 21.79 -7.62
N ASP A 350 15.24 20.89 -6.91
CA ASP A 350 14.91 19.47 -6.94
C ASP A 350 13.48 19.26 -6.44
N LEU A 351 12.66 18.53 -7.21
CA LEU A 351 11.25 18.32 -6.91
C LEU A 351 10.92 16.83 -6.79
N ILE A 352 10.25 16.49 -5.69
CA ILE A 352 9.68 15.16 -5.44
C ILE A 352 8.16 15.28 -5.25
N TRP A 353 7.43 14.56 -6.08
CA TRP A 353 5.99 14.40 -5.93
C TRP A 353 5.68 13.20 -5.05
N VAL A 354 4.81 13.38 -4.07
CA VAL A 354 4.23 12.31 -3.25
C VAL A 354 2.74 12.23 -3.58
N ILE A 355 2.36 11.23 -4.39
CA ILE A 355 0.98 11.06 -4.86
C ILE A 355 0.20 10.18 -3.88
N SER A 356 -0.77 10.74 -3.18
CA SER A 356 -1.60 10.05 -2.19
C SER A 356 -3.10 10.38 -2.41
N PRO A 357 -3.98 9.36 -2.52
CA PRO A 357 -3.67 7.92 -2.48
C PRO A 357 -2.86 7.46 -3.70
N SER A 358 -2.14 6.35 -3.54
CA SER A 358 -1.22 5.84 -4.57
C SER A 358 -1.95 5.49 -5.87
N ASP A 359 -1.97 6.40 -6.83
CA ASP A 359 -2.46 6.16 -8.18
C ASP A 359 -1.32 6.27 -9.20
N THR A 360 -0.80 5.13 -9.62
CA THR A 360 0.32 5.05 -10.58
C THR A 360 -0.05 5.48 -12.01
N SER A 361 -1.32 5.76 -12.27
CA SER A 361 -1.77 6.33 -13.55
C SER A 361 -1.46 7.83 -13.64
N ILE A 362 -1.34 8.50 -12.49
CA ILE A 362 -1.02 9.92 -12.40
C ILE A 362 0.49 10.09 -12.57
N LYS A 363 0.85 10.84 -13.61
CA LYS A 363 2.26 11.11 -13.94
C LYS A 363 2.45 12.61 -14.11
N PRO A 364 2.99 13.29 -13.08
CA PRO A 364 3.42 14.68 -13.24
C PRO A 364 4.38 14.86 -14.42
N PRO A 365 4.35 16.00 -15.10
CA PRO A 365 5.17 16.23 -16.30
C PRO A 365 6.66 16.42 -16.00
N PHE A 366 7.04 16.65 -14.74
CA PHE A 366 8.41 16.84 -14.27
C PHE A 366 8.55 16.42 -12.81
N GLY A 367 9.80 16.30 -12.34
CA GLY A 367 10.12 15.85 -10.98
C GLY A 367 10.15 14.33 -10.81
N GLU A 368 10.64 13.88 -9.66
CA GLU A 368 10.62 12.48 -9.24
C GLU A 368 9.27 12.15 -8.58
N VAL A 369 8.68 11.00 -8.86
CA VAL A 369 7.36 10.65 -8.33
C VAL A 369 7.46 9.48 -7.36
N LEU A 370 6.94 9.67 -6.15
CA LEU A 370 6.83 8.65 -5.12
C LEU A 370 5.35 8.33 -4.86
N TYR A 371 5.06 7.06 -4.68
CA TYR A 371 3.72 6.59 -4.35
C TYR A 371 3.76 5.96 -2.96
N PRO A 372 3.15 6.60 -1.94
CA PRO A 372 2.99 6.02 -0.61
C PRO A 372 2.19 4.72 -0.68
N ASN A 373 2.49 3.78 0.18
CA ASN A 373 1.81 2.47 0.19
C ASN A 373 0.51 2.51 0.99
#